data_7dd01b3732d8aa8ab2a61c03681c92dc
#
_entry.id   7dd01b3732d8aa8ab2a61c03681c92dc
#
_cell.length_a   1.000
_cell.length_b   1.000
_cell.length_c   1.000
_cell.angle_alpha   90.00
_cell.angle_beta   90.00
_cell.angle_gamma   90.00
#
_symmetry.space_group_name_H-M   'P 1'
#
loop_
_entity.id
_entity.type
_entity.pdbx_description
1 polymer ?
#
loop_
_entity_poly.entity_id
_entity_poly.type
_entity_poly.pdbx_seq_one_letter_code
_entity_poly.pdbx_strand_id
1 'polypeptide(L)'
;MTESAKSRISVDLSQRPAIVTGAARGLGRQIACSLAAAGAKVACVDINTDTLQETISCIRSSGGTAEPIACDVTDSARVGEVVDQVVKLWGGLQILVNNAGITRDNLLVRMKDDQWDAVLNINLKGTFLFTRAAARPMMKGRGGRIINIASVSGLMGNPAQANYSASKAGVIGLTRTVAKELASRSITVNAVAPGFIATDMTAALGEELLAKIREEIPLGRLGDPQDVADAVLFLASDAASFITGHVITVDGGLTV
;
A
#
# COMPACT_ATOMS: atom_id res chain seq x y z
N MET A 1 -7.54 9.43 -24.59
CA MET A 1 -8.44 9.16 -23.43
C MET A 1 -8.31 7.68 -23.13
N THR A 2 -7.42 7.30 -22.21
CA THR A 2 -7.25 5.92 -21.78
C THR A 2 -8.46 5.55 -20.92
N GLU A 3 -9.22 4.55 -21.34
CA GLU A 3 -10.24 3.93 -20.48
C GLU A 3 -9.60 3.55 -19.15
N SER A 4 -10.10 4.11 -18.05
CA SER A 4 -9.70 3.71 -16.70
C SER A 4 -10.04 2.22 -16.55
N ALA A 5 -9.02 1.39 -16.34
CA ALA A 5 -9.22 -0.04 -16.11
C ALA A 5 -10.16 -0.22 -14.91
N LYS A 6 -11.37 -0.78 -15.17
CA LYS A 6 -12.35 -1.08 -14.11
C LYS A 6 -11.87 -2.29 -13.32
N SER A 7 -12.10 -2.27 -11.99
CA SER A 7 -11.85 -3.44 -11.14
C SER A 7 -12.58 -4.67 -11.66
N ARG A 8 -11.87 -5.80 -11.70
CA ARG A 8 -12.41 -7.11 -12.10
C ARG A 8 -13.08 -7.85 -10.95
N ILE A 9 -12.95 -7.32 -9.72
CA ILE A 9 -13.51 -7.90 -8.50
C ILE A 9 -14.70 -7.03 -8.06
N SER A 10 -15.89 -7.63 -7.94
CA SER A 10 -17.05 -6.98 -7.34
C SER A 10 -16.98 -7.16 -5.83
N VAL A 11 -16.57 -6.12 -5.13
CA VAL A 11 -16.42 -6.07 -3.67
C VAL A 11 -17.25 -4.92 -3.13
N ASP A 12 -18.05 -5.17 -2.11
CA ASP A 12 -18.78 -4.12 -1.39
C ASP A 12 -18.01 -3.72 -0.12
N LEU A 13 -17.54 -2.47 -0.10
CA LEU A 13 -16.91 -1.83 1.06
C LEU A 13 -17.74 -0.63 1.53
N SER A 14 -19.05 -0.64 1.25
CA SER A 14 -19.95 0.48 1.53
C SER A 14 -19.78 1.02 2.94
N GLN A 15 -19.52 2.33 3.01
CA GLN A 15 -19.32 3.10 4.24
C GLN A 15 -18.13 2.70 5.12
N ARG A 16 -17.23 1.79 4.69
CA ARG A 16 -16.04 1.41 5.47
C ARG A 16 -14.99 2.52 5.44
N PRO A 17 -14.61 3.10 6.60
CA PRO A 17 -13.53 4.07 6.66
C PRO A 17 -12.18 3.41 6.35
N ALA A 18 -11.44 4.02 5.44
CA ALA A 18 -10.15 3.54 4.96
C ALA A 18 -9.09 4.64 5.03
N ILE A 19 -7.85 4.28 5.33
CA ILE A 19 -6.67 5.12 5.17
C ILE A 19 -5.77 4.48 4.12
N VAL A 20 -5.30 5.27 3.14
CA VAL A 20 -4.29 4.87 2.17
C VAL A 20 -3.13 5.85 2.27
N THR A 21 -1.92 5.37 2.61
CA THR A 21 -0.71 6.19 2.67
C THR A 21 0.02 6.21 1.33
N GLY A 22 0.68 7.34 0.99
CA GLY A 22 1.31 7.51 -0.33
C GLY A 22 0.28 7.54 -1.47
N ALA A 23 -0.88 8.18 -1.22
CA ALA A 23 -2.04 8.14 -2.11
C ALA A 23 -2.00 9.16 -3.26
N ALA A 24 -0.95 9.99 -3.36
CA ALA A 24 -0.88 11.06 -4.34
C ALA A 24 -0.74 10.57 -5.80
N ARG A 25 -0.10 9.43 -6.03
CA ARG A 25 0.20 8.90 -7.37
C ARG A 25 0.39 7.38 -7.39
N GLY A 26 0.58 6.84 -8.60
CA GLY A 26 0.96 5.44 -8.82
C GLY A 26 0.02 4.44 -8.12
N LEU A 27 0.60 3.45 -7.45
CA LEU A 27 -0.15 2.39 -6.76
C LEU A 27 -1.11 2.94 -5.70
N GLY A 28 -0.65 3.90 -4.88
CA GLY A 28 -1.47 4.47 -3.81
C GLY A 28 -2.72 5.18 -4.33
N ARG A 29 -2.59 5.95 -5.42
CA ARG A 29 -3.73 6.56 -6.10
C ARG A 29 -4.70 5.51 -6.61
N GLN A 30 -4.20 4.49 -7.34
CA GLN A 30 -5.04 3.45 -7.91
C GLN A 30 -5.78 2.67 -6.82
N ILE A 31 -5.09 2.31 -5.73
CA ILE A 31 -5.69 1.65 -4.57
C ILE A 31 -6.79 2.52 -3.95
N ALA A 32 -6.52 3.81 -3.72
CA ALA A 32 -7.49 4.73 -3.15
C ALA A 32 -8.76 4.86 -4.03
N CYS A 33 -8.58 5.03 -5.36
CA CYS A 33 -9.69 5.09 -6.31
C CYS A 33 -10.49 3.77 -6.33
N SER A 34 -9.82 2.62 -6.30
CA SER A 34 -10.48 1.30 -6.32
C SER A 34 -11.27 1.03 -5.04
N LEU A 35 -10.71 1.38 -3.86
CA LEU A 35 -11.45 1.26 -2.59
C LEU A 35 -12.67 2.17 -2.54
N ALA A 36 -12.54 3.41 -3.04
CA ALA A 36 -13.66 4.35 -3.11
C ALA A 36 -14.75 3.89 -4.09
N ALA A 37 -14.36 3.33 -5.25
CA ALA A 37 -15.30 2.76 -6.22
C ALA A 37 -16.06 1.54 -5.65
N ALA A 38 -15.46 0.82 -4.69
CA ALA A 38 -16.12 -0.24 -3.93
C ALA A 38 -16.96 0.29 -2.74
N GLY A 39 -17.11 1.61 -2.59
CA GLY A 39 -17.97 2.24 -1.58
C GLY A 39 -17.27 2.65 -0.28
N ALA A 40 -15.95 2.47 -0.15
CA ALA A 40 -15.20 2.91 1.03
C ALA A 40 -15.12 4.44 1.11
N LYS A 41 -15.05 4.97 2.35
CA LYS A 41 -14.68 6.37 2.61
C LYS A 41 -13.17 6.44 2.78
N VAL A 42 -12.45 7.09 1.89
CA VAL A 42 -10.99 7.00 1.81
C VAL A 42 -10.30 8.27 2.29
N ALA A 43 -9.54 8.19 3.37
CA ALA A 43 -8.55 9.20 3.72
C ALA A 43 -7.28 8.96 2.90
N CYS A 44 -7.04 9.85 1.95
CA CYS A 44 -5.85 9.84 1.11
C CYS A 44 -4.74 10.60 1.86
N VAL A 45 -3.68 9.90 2.23
CA VAL A 45 -2.58 10.46 3.04
C VAL A 45 -1.32 10.56 2.20
N ASP A 46 -0.71 11.75 2.17
CA ASP A 46 0.60 12.00 1.56
C ASP A 46 1.29 13.16 2.27
N ILE A 47 2.56 13.43 1.94
CA ILE A 47 3.34 14.49 2.59
C ILE A 47 2.77 15.89 2.33
N ASN A 48 2.10 16.10 1.19
CA ASN A 48 1.50 17.37 0.80
C ASN A 48 0.10 17.15 0.23
N THR A 49 -0.89 17.92 0.70
CA THR A 49 -2.27 17.87 0.20
C THR A 49 -2.41 18.28 -1.25
N ASP A 50 -1.56 19.19 -1.76
CA ASP A 50 -1.62 19.64 -3.16
C ASP A 50 -1.38 18.46 -4.13
N THR A 51 -0.51 17.54 -3.76
CA THR A 51 -0.22 16.34 -4.56
C THR A 51 -1.39 15.34 -4.58
N LEU A 52 -2.34 15.46 -3.65
CA LEU A 52 -3.52 14.60 -3.54
C LEU A 52 -4.70 15.06 -4.40
N GLN A 53 -4.68 16.29 -4.95
CA GLN A 53 -5.83 16.89 -5.64
C GLN A 53 -6.35 16.05 -6.81
N GLU A 54 -5.45 15.43 -7.59
CA GLU A 54 -5.84 14.56 -8.70
C GLU A 54 -6.55 13.29 -8.21
N THR A 55 -6.04 12.67 -7.12
CA THR A 55 -6.65 11.48 -6.52
C THR A 55 -8.02 11.81 -5.94
N ILE A 56 -8.13 12.92 -5.20
CA ILE A 56 -9.40 13.38 -4.61
C ILE A 56 -10.42 13.70 -5.71
N SER A 57 -10.00 14.40 -6.75
CA SER A 57 -10.87 14.75 -7.89
C SER A 57 -11.35 13.49 -8.62
N CYS A 58 -10.47 12.53 -8.86
CA CYS A 58 -10.80 11.24 -9.47
C CYS A 58 -11.89 10.51 -8.66
N ILE A 59 -11.71 10.40 -7.34
CA ILE A 59 -12.67 9.71 -6.46
C ILE A 59 -14.01 10.45 -6.42
N ARG A 60 -13.99 11.76 -6.21
CA ARG A 60 -15.22 12.56 -6.05
C ARG A 60 -16.03 12.67 -7.35
N SER A 61 -15.37 12.78 -8.51
CA SER A 61 -16.03 12.81 -9.81
C SER A 61 -16.75 11.50 -10.15
N SER A 62 -16.29 10.38 -9.55
CA SER A 62 -16.93 9.06 -9.67
C SER A 62 -17.99 8.81 -8.58
N GLY A 63 -18.37 9.84 -7.79
CA GLY A 63 -19.36 9.74 -6.72
C GLY A 63 -18.83 9.14 -5.41
N GLY A 64 -17.53 8.88 -5.29
CA GLY A 64 -16.90 8.35 -4.07
C GLY A 64 -16.65 9.43 -3.02
N THR A 65 -16.31 8.99 -1.80
CA THR A 65 -15.97 9.86 -0.66
C THR A 65 -14.48 9.79 -0.39
N ALA A 66 -13.79 10.94 -0.45
CA ALA A 66 -12.37 11.05 -0.15
C ALA A 66 -12.02 12.32 0.60
N GLU A 67 -11.04 12.21 1.52
CA GLU A 67 -10.49 13.31 2.31
C GLU A 67 -8.96 13.36 2.16
N PRO A 68 -8.39 14.51 1.74
CA PRO A 68 -6.93 14.68 1.67
C PRO A 68 -6.38 15.01 3.06
N ILE A 69 -5.33 14.32 3.48
CA ILE A 69 -4.67 14.58 4.76
C ILE A 69 -3.15 14.62 4.57
N ALA A 70 -2.52 15.76 4.93
CA ALA A 70 -1.07 15.87 4.94
C ALA A 70 -0.46 15.15 6.14
N CYS A 71 0.50 14.27 5.88
CA CYS A 71 1.26 13.57 6.92
C CYS A 71 2.58 13.04 6.38
N ASP A 72 3.67 13.36 7.05
CA ASP A 72 4.89 12.56 6.95
C ASP A 72 4.69 11.27 7.75
N VAL A 73 4.79 10.12 7.09
CA VAL A 73 4.57 8.80 7.71
C VAL A 73 5.62 8.49 8.80
N THR A 74 6.72 9.26 8.87
CA THR A 74 7.76 9.11 9.88
C THR A 74 7.50 9.90 11.16
N ASP A 75 6.56 10.85 11.12
CA ASP A 75 6.12 11.63 12.29
C ASP A 75 5.08 10.87 13.11
N SER A 76 5.54 10.29 14.23
CA SER A 76 4.69 9.47 15.11
C SER A 76 3.51 10.22 15.72
N ALA A 77 3.68 11.52 16.03
CA ALA A 77 2.61 12.33 16.61
C ALA A 77 1.54 12.61 15.55
N ARG A 78 1.99 13.06 14.37
CA ARG A 78 1.08 13.36 13.25
C ARG A 78 0.32 12.13 12.76
N VAL A 79 0.96 10.96 12.71
CA VAL A 79 0.30 9.69 12.38
C VAL A 79 -0.85 9.38 13.36
N GLY A 80 -0.64 9.61 14.67
CA GLY A 80 -1.70 9.47 15.67
C GLY A 80 -2.88 10.40 15.40
N GLU A 81 -2.60 11.69 15.16
CA GLU A 81 -3.62 12.70 14.83
C GLU A 81 -4.42 12.36 13.57
N VAL A 82 -3.77 11.84 12.52
CA VAL A 82 -4.44 11.39 11.29
C VAL A 82 -5.45 10.28 11.57
N VAL A 83 -5.07 9.28 12.33
CA VAL A 83 -5.97 8.17 12.71
C VAL A 83 -7.15 8.70 13.53
N ASP A 84 -6.89 9.56 14.52
CA ASP A 84 -7.93 10.17 15.36
C ASP A 84 -8.88 11.06 14.53
N GLN A 85 -8.34 11.81 13.56
CA GLN A 85 -9.13 12.61 12.62
C GLN A 85 -10.09 11.73 11.80
N VAL A 86 -9.62 10.61 11.25
CA VAL A 86 -10.44 9.67 10.47
C VAL A 86 -11.52 9.04 11.34
N VAL A 87 -11.16 8.61 12.55
CA VAL A 87 -12.11 8.04 13.53
C VAL A 87 -13.20 9.05 13.90
N LYS A 88 -12.83 10.32 14.13
CA LYS A 88 -13.77 11.40 14.43
C LYS A 88 -14.68 11.69 13.23
N LEU A 89 -14.15 11.69 12.03
CA LEU A 89 -14.88 12.05 10.81
C LEU A 89 -15.92 11.00 10.43
N TRP A 90 -15.59 9.71 10.57
CA TRP A 90 -16.41 8.61 10.05
C TRP A 90 -16.83 7.56 11.10
N GLY A 91 -16.57 7.80 12.38
CA GLY A 91 -17.00 6.95 13.48
C GLY A 91 -16.15 5.71 13.72
N GLY A 92 -15.05 5.53 13.00
CA GLY A 92 -14.16 4.38 13.14
C GLY A 92 -13.08 4.31 12.07
N LEU A 93 -12.31 3.21 12.09
CA LEU A 93 -11.35 2.87 11.06
C LEU A 93 -11.44 1.35 10.81
N GLN A 94 -11.67 0.94 9.57
CA GLN A 94 -11.84 -0.47 9.20
C GLN A 94 -10.77 -0.97 8.21
N ILE A 95 -10.19 -0.10 7.40
CA ILE A 95 -9.18 -0.49 6.40
C ILE A 95 -7.97 0.44 6.54
N LEU A 96 -6.78 -0.16 6.62
CA LEU A 96 -5.51 0.55 6.52
C LEU A 96 -4.69 -0.06 5.39
N VAL A 97 -4.28 0.76 4.42
CA VAL A 97 -3.33 0.38 3.39
C VAL A 97 -2.03 1.17 3.59
N ASN A 98 -1.00 0.50 4.04
CA ASN A 98 0.35 1.04 4.16
C ASN A 98 1.07 0.90 2.80
N ASN A 99 0.98 1.94 1.99
CA ASN A 99 1.59 1.96 0.66
C ASN A 99 2.76 2.95 0.55
N ALA A 100 2.82 3.99 1.38
CA ALA A 100 3.90 4.97 1.33
C ALA A 100 5.29 4.30 1.33
N GLY A 101 6.14 4.70 0.40
CA GLY A 101 7.47 4.14 0.28
C GLY A 101 8.31 4.85 -0.78
N ILE A 102 9.62 4.75 -0.61
CA ILE A 102 10.63 5.28 -1.53
C ILE A 102 11.69 4.24 -1.84
N THR A 103 12.43 4.45 -2.91
CA THR A 103 13.71 3.79 -3.21
C THR A 103 14.85 4.82 -3.15
N ARG A 104 16.05 4.35 -2.81
CA ARG A 104 17.32 5.08 -2.90
C ARG A 104 18.38 4.07 -3.29
N ASP A 105 18.35 3.68 -4.57
CA ASP A 105 19.13 2.57 -5.10
C ASP A 105 20.61 2.95 -5.22
N ASN A 106 21.47 2.09 -4.71
CA ASN A 106 22.92 2.19 -4.84
C ASN A 106 23.56 0.83 -4.56
N LEU A 107 24.71 0.55 -5.18
CA LEU A 107 25.49 -0.64 -4.85
C LEU A 107 25.87 -0.62 -3.34
N LEU A 108 25.85 -1.77 -2.68
CA LEU A 108 26.10 -1.89 -1.23
C LEU A 108 27.34 -1.11 -0.77
N VAL A 109 28.45 -1.26 -1.49
CA VAL A 109 29.73 -0.62 -1.17
C VAL A 109 29.75 0.92 -1.37
N ARG A 110 28.71 1.47 -2.00
CA ARG A 110 28.55 2.91 -2.28
C ARG A 110 27.31 3.49 -1.60
N MET A 111 26.49 2.66 -0.96
CA MET A 111 25.28 3.10 -0.28
C MET A 111 25.66 3.91 0.95
N LYS A 112 25.09 5.11 1.06
CA LYS A 112 25.33 5.99 2.20
C LYS A 112 24.30 5.71 3.31
N ASP A 113 24.67 6.03 4.55
CA ASP A 113 23.81 5.83 5.72
C ASP A 113 22.50 6.61 5.60
N ASP A 114 22.52 7.83 5.05
CA ASP A 114 21.32 8.63 4.83
C ASP A 114 20.36 8.00 3.82
N GLN A 115 20.88 7.30 2.79
CA GLN A 115 20.05 6.56 1.83
C GLN A 115 19.42 5.33 2.49
N TRP A 116 20.16 4.64 3.32
CA TRP A 116 19.66 3.52 4.11
C TRP A 116 18.59 3.96 5.09
N ASP A 117 18.89 4.94 5.95
CA ASP A 117 17.98 5.43 6.98
C ASP A 117 16.69 6.00 6.42
N ALA A 118 16.75 6.78 5.33
CA ALA A 118 15.56 7.33 4.69
C ALA A 118 14.60 6.23 4.24
N VAL A 119 15.12 5.16 3.60
CA VAL A 119 14.29 4.05 3.11
C VAL A 119 13.69 3.25 4.28
N LEU A 120 14.49 2.91 5.28
CA LEU A 120 14.00 2.18 6.46
C LEU A 120 12.96 2.99 7.25
N ASN A 121 13.21 4.28 7.45
CA ASN A 121 12.29 5.16 8.19
C ASN A 121 10.94 5.29 7.47
N ILE A 122 10.93 5.54 6.16
CA ILE A 122 9.68 5.72 5.44
C ILE A 122 8.96 4.37 5.25
N ASN A 123 9.64 3.38 4.67
CA ASN A 123 8.98 2.14 4.25
C ASN A 123 8.60 1.24 5.42
N LEU A 124 9.49 1.06 6.40
CA LEU A 124 9.28 0.12 7.50
C LEU A 124 8.73 0.81 8.75
N LYS A 125 9.42 1.86 9.24
CA LYS A 125 8.96 2.56 10.43
C LYS A 125 7.62 3.27 10.20
N GLY A 126 7.41 3.91 9.04
CA GLY A 126 6.11 4.50 8.68
C GLY A 126 4.98 3.48 8.69
N THR A 127 5.19 2.30 8.08
CA THR A 127 4.25 1.16 8.14
C THR A 127 3.95 0.75 9.57
N PHE A 128 4.97 0.63 10.42
CA PHE A 128 4.81 0.32 11.85
C PHE A 128 3.98 1.38 12.58
N LEU A 129 4.26 2.67 12.36
CA LEU A 129 3.59 3.77 13.05
C LEU A 129 2.10 3.81 12.74
N PHE A 130 1.72 3.74 11.45
CA PHE A 130 0.31 3.68 11.04
C PHE A 130 -0.38 2.41 11.54
N THR A 131 0.27 1.26 11.44
CA THR A 131 -0.27 -0.01 11.95
C THR A 131 -0.56 0.07 13.46
N ARG A 132 0.39 0.59 14.26
CA ARG A 132 0.24 0.78 15.70
C ARG A 132 -0.89 1.75 16.05
N ALA A 133 -1.00 2.87 15.34
CA ALA A 133 -2.06 3.85 15.57
C ALA A 133 -3.44 3.29 15.20
N ALA A 134 -3.57 2.62 14.06
CA ALA A 134 -4.80 2.03 13.57
C ALA A 134 -5.29 0.83 14.41
N ALA A 135 -4.39 0.08 15.03
CA ALA A 135 -4.74 -1.09 15.82
C ALA A 135 -5.74 -0.77 16.95
N ARG A 136 -5.56 0.36 17.65
CA ARG A 136 -6.43 0.72 18.79
C ARG A 136 -7.91 0.91 18.40
N PRO A 137 -8.26 1.78 17.42
CA PRO A 137 -9.65 1.93 17.00
C PRO A 137 -10.21 0.65 16.36
N MET A 138 -9.42 -0.11 15.59
CA MET A 138 -9.85 -1.39 15.01
C MET A 138 -10.16 -2.43 16.11
N MET A 139 -9.33 -2.55 17.15
CA MET A 139 -9.58 -3.44 18.30
C MET A 139 -10.85 -3.05 19.04
N LYS A 140 -11.12 -1.74 19.21
CA LYS A 140 -12.34 -1.23 19.83
C LYS A 140 -13.58 -1.56 18.97
N GLY A 141 -13.46 -1.43 17.65
CA GLY A 141 -14.50 -1.77 16.69
C GLY A 141 -14.69 -3.28 16.45
N ARG A 142 -13.81 -4.13 16.99
CA ARG A 142 -13.79 -5.59 16.82
C ARG A 142 -13.78 -6.02 15.36
N GLY A 143 -12.92 -5.42 14.56
CA GLY A 143 -12.73 -5.77 13.15
C GLY A 143 -11.82 -4.77 12.44
N GLY A 144 -11.15 -5.25 11.41
CA GLY A 144 -10.28 -4.41 10.59
C GLY A 144 -9.52 -5.22 9.55
N ARG A 145 -9.00 -4.50 8.56
CA ARG A 145 -8.17 -5.02 7.47
C ARG A 145 -6.94 -4.15 7.35
N ILE A 146 -5.77 -4.71 7.60
CA ILE A 146 -4.48 -4.01 7.41
C ILE A 146 -3.78 -4.68 6.24
N ILE A 147 -3.49 -3.90 5.20
CA ILE A 147 -2.82 -4.37 4.00
C ILE A 147 -1.52 -3.57 3.84
N ASN A 148 -0.40 -4.26 3.85
CA ASN A 148 0.91 -3.66 3.71
C ASN A 148 1.45 -3.89 2.29
N ILE A 149 1.87 -2.84 1.60
CA ILE A 149 2.51 -2.98 0.29
C ILE A 149 3.99 -3.30 0.50
N ALA A 150 4.32 -4.58 0.33
CA ALA A 150 5.68 -5.10 0.32
C ALA A 150 6.32 -4.95 -1.08
N SER A 151 7.07 -5.93 -1.53
CA SER A 151 7.65 -6.05 -2.88
C SER A 151 8.23 -7.45 -3.04
N VAL A 152 8.32 -7.93 -4.28
CA VAL A 152 9.14 -9.12 -4.61
C VAL A 152 10.61 -8.93 -4.21
N SER A 153 11.14 -7.70 -4.25
CA SER A 153 12.49 -7.40 -3.75
C SER A 153 12.66 -7.73 -2.27
N GLY A 154 11.58 -7.71 -1.46
CA GLY A 154 11.62 -8.15 -0.07
C GLY A 154 11.60 -9.68 0.10
N LEU A 155 11.28 -10.43 -0.96
CA LEU A 155 11.26 -11.89 -0.97
C LEU A 155 12.58 -12.47 -1.52
N MET A 156 13.05 -11.96 -2.65
CA MET A 156 14.19 -12.52 -3.38
C MET A 156 15.45 -11.66 -3.37
N GLY A 157 15.34 -10.42 -2.88
CA GLY A 157 16.42 -9.42 -3.03
C GLY A 157 16.44 -8.80 -4.43
N ASN A 158 17.14 -7.68 -4.56
CA ASN A 158 17.42 -7.07 -5.85
C ASN A 158 18.77 -6.33 -5.79
N PRO A 159 19.69 -6.51 -6.75
CA PRO A 159 20.95 -5.78 -6.79
C PRO A 159 20.74 -4.26 -6.67
N ALA A 160 21.63 -3.58 -5.97
CA ALA A 160 21.58 -2.14 -5.66
C ALA A 160 20.41 -1.67 -4.76
N GLN A 161 19.59 -2.58 -4.25
CA GLN A 161 18.43 -2.30 -3.39
C GLN A 161 18.56 -2.89 -1.98
N ALA A 162 19.75 -2.92 -1.39
CA ALA A 162 19.94 -3.50 -0.06
C ALA A 162 19.01 -2.87 1.00
N ASN A 163 18.87 -1.53 1.03
CA ASN A 163 17.97 -0.79 1.90
C ASN A 163 16.49 -1.10 1.60
N TYR A 164 16.10 -1.06 0.34
CA TYR A 164 14.71 -1.30 -0.08
C TYR A 164 14.28 -2.74 0.21
N SER A 165 15.08 -3.72 -0.20
CA SER A 165 14.81 -5.14 0.05
C SER A 165 14.73 -5.43 1.55
N ALA A 166 15.66 -4.90 2.36
CA ALA A 166 15.61 -5.03 3.81
C ALA A 166 14.32 -4.42 4.40
N SER A 167 13.94 -3.21 3.94
CA SER A 167 12.71 -2.55 4.41
C SER A 167 11.46 -3.37 4.08
N LYS A 168 11.36 -3.93 2.85
CA LYS A 168 10.20 -4.71 2.41
C LYS A 168 10.16 -6.11 3.04
N ALA A 169 11.30 -6.74 3.28
CA ALA A 169 11.40 -7.95 4.09
C ALA A 169 10.97 -7.69 5.55
N GLY A 170 11.36 -6.54 6.12
CA GLY A 170 10.90 -6.10 7.44
C GLY A 170 9.38 -5.90 7.51
N VAL A 171 8.76 -5.34 6.48
CA VAL A 171 7.29 -5.21 6.35
C VAL A 171 6.62 -6.59 6.35
N ILE A 172 7.19 -7.58 5.67
CA ILE A 172 6.69 -8.97 5.67
C ILE A 172 6.76 -9.58 7.08
N GLY A 173 7.89 -9.40 7.79
CA GLY A 173 8.04 -9.85 9.17
C GLY A 173 7.03 -9.19 10.11
N LEU A 174 6.89 -7.86 10.01
CA LEU A 174 5.91 -7.08 10.77
C LEU A 174 4.47 -7.58 10.51
N THR A 175 4.11 -7.81 9.25
CA THR A 175 2.80 -8.34 8.85
C THR A 175 2.46 -9.63 9.58
N ARG A 176 3.39 -10.59 9.59
CA ARG A 176 3.19 -11.91 10.24
C ARG A 176 3.05 -11.80 11.76
N THR A 177 3.82 -10.92 12.38
CA THR A 177 3.77 -10.71 13.83
C THR A 177 2.45 -10.05 14.24
N VAL A 178 2.11 -8.93 13.61
CA VAL A 178 0.89 -8.17 13.93
C VAL A 178 -0.38 -8.97 13.61
N ALA A 179 -0.36 -9.83 12.58
CA ALA A 179 -1.46 -10.74 12.29
C ALA A 179 -1.78 -11.65 13.48
N LYS A 180 -0.77 -12.21 14.13
CA LYS A 180 -0.96 -13.07 15.32
C LYS A 180 -1.46 -12.29 16.53
N GLU A 181 -0.96 -11.07 16.73
CA GLU A 181 -1.32 -10.22 17.86
C GLU A 181 -2.79 -9.74 17.79
N LEU A 182 -3.28 -9.42 16.58
CA LEU A 182 -4.58 -8.80 16.38
C LEU A 182 -5.70 -9.77 15.97
N ALA A 183 -5.39 -11.04 15.71
CA ALA A 183 -6.35 -12.04 15.24
C ALA A 183 -7.54 -12.22 16.20
N SER A 184 -7.31 -12.20 17.53
CA SER A 184 -8.36 -12.32 18.54
C SER A 184 -9.39 -11.17 18.54
N ARG A 185 -9.13 -10.11 17.79
CA ARG A 185 -9.99 -8.96 17.58
C ARG A 185 -10.64 -8.92 16.20
N SER A 186 -10.62 -10.04 15.46
CA SER A 186 -11.13 -10.15 14.09
C SER A 186 -10.47 -9.16 13.10
N ILE A 187 -9.20 -8.82 13.35
CA ILE A 187 -8.40 -7.97 12.47
C ILE A 187 -7.46 -8.88 11.67
N THR A 188 -7.54 -8.80 10.35
CA THR A 188 -6.59 -9.47 9.47
C THR A 188 -5.48 -8.52 9.05
N VAL A 189 -4.26 -9.03 8.96
CA VAL A 189 -3.08 -8.27 8.54
C VAL A 189 -2.36 -9.07 7.47
N ASN A 190 -2.30 -8.55 6.24
CA ASN A 190 -1.70 -9.22 5.11
C ASN A 190 -0.76 -8.26 4.35
N ALA A 191 0.07 -8.81 3.50
CA ALA A 191 0.90 -8.04 2.59
C ALA A 191 0.58 -8.38 1.14
N VAL A 192 0.71 -7.38 0.27
CA VAL A 192 0.79 -7.56 -1.19
C VAL A 192 2.24 -7.27 -1.59
N ALA A 193 2.85 -8.16 -2.35
CA ALA A 193 4.20 -8.03 -2.87
C ALA A 193 4.16 -7.85 -4.40
N PRO A 194 4.11 -6.60 -4.90
CA PRO A 194 4.14 -6.35 -6.34
C PRO A 194 5.51 -6.73 -6.94
N GLY A 195 5.48 -7.21 -8.19
CA GLY A 195 6.63 -7.27 -9.08
C GLY A 195 6.87 -5.93 -9.79
N PHE A 196 7.19 -6.00 -11.08
CA PHE A 196 7.33 -4.80 -11.92
C PHE A 196 5.95 -4.33 -12.41
N ILE A 197 5.52 -3.18 -11.89
CA ILE A 197 4.23 -2.56 -12.19
C ILE A 197 4.46 -1.27 -13.00
N ALA A 198 3.66 -1.04 -14.04
CA ALA A 198 3.73 0.14 -14.89
C ALA A 198 3.33 1.41 -14.11
N THR A 199 4.31 2.13 -13.60
CA THR A 199 4.18 3.38 -12.85
C THR A 199 5.26 4.36 -13.28
N ASP A 200 5.20 5.62 -12.82
CA ASP A 200 6.27 6.60 -13.06
C ASP A 200 7.65 6.09 -12.63
N MET A 201 7.69 5.27 -11.58
CA MET A 201 8.93 4.69 -11.05
C MET A 201 9.56 3.71 -12.05
N THR A 202 8.77 2.87 -12.69
CA THR A 202 9.25 1.91 -13.71
C THR A 202 9.46 2.57 -15.06
N ALA A 203 8.67 3.57 -15.42
CA ALA A 203 8.85 4.33 -16.67
C ALA A 203 10.25 5.01 -16.76
N ALA A 204 10.84 5.33 -15.61
CA ALA A 204 12.21 5.91 -15.56
C ALA A 204 13.33 4.92 -15.91
N LEU A 205 13.06 3.61 -16.05
CA LEU A 205 14.08 2.58 -16.29
C LEU A 205 14.55 2.51 -17.76
N GLY A 206 13.83 3.11 -18.69
CA GLY A 206 14.12 3.06 -20.12
C GLY A 206 13.63 1.77 -20.80
N GLU A 207 13.30 1.89 -22.11
CA GLU A 207 12.60 0.81 -22.83
C GLU A 207 13.43 -0.47 -23.00
N GLU A 208 14.75 -0.36 -23.17
CA GLU A 208 15.62 -1.54 -23.32
C GLU A 208 15.60 -2.43 -22.06
N LEU A 209 15.66 -1.82 -20.87
CA LEU A 209 15.59 -2.56 -19.61
C LEU A 209 14.19 -3.10 -19.37
N LEU A 210 13.15 -2.33 -19.72
CA LEU A 210 11.76 -2.78 -19.61
C LEU A 210 11.46 -3.99 -20.51
N ALA A 211 12.07 -4.05 -21.72
CA ALA A 211 11.94 -5.20 -22.60
C ALA A 211 12.56 -6.46 -21.97
N LYS A 212 13.76 -6.36 -21.39
CA LYS A 212 14.41 -7.48 -20.68
C LYS A 212 13.57 -7.94 -19.47
N ILE A 213 13.03 -7.01 -18.69
CA ILE A 213 12.16 -7.32 -17.56
C ILE A 213 10.89 -8.09 -18.01
N ARG A 214 10.29 -7.67 -19.15
CA ARG A 214 9.12 -8.39 -19.70
C ARG A 214 9.44 -9.83 -20.09
N GLU A 215 10.64 -10.10 -20.59
CA GLU A 215 11.11 -11.46 -20.93
C GLU A 215 11.28 -12.33 -19.69
N GLU A 216 11.65 -11.75 -18.53
CA GLU A 216 11.79 -12.47 -17.27
C GLU A 216 10.44 -12.75 -16.59
N ILE A 217 9.37 -12.02 -16.94
CA ILE A 217 8.04 -12.22 -16.36
C ILE A 217 7.30 -13.30 -17.14
N PRO A 218 6.91 -14.45 -16.55
CA PRO A 218 6.21 -15.51 -17.26
C PRO A 218 4.94 -15.07 -18.00
N LEU A 219 4.18 -14.11 -17.47
CA LEU A 219 3.02 -13.55 -18.16
C LEU A 219 3.38 -12.56 -19.29
N GLY A 220 4.66 -12.27 -19.55
CA GLY A 220 5.16 -11.49 -20.67
C GLY A 220 4.83 -9.99 -20.67
N ARG A 221 4.33 -9.47 -19.55
CA ARG A 221 3.98 -8.06 -19.42
C ARG A 221 4.31 -7.50 -18.04
N LEU A 222 4.48 -6.20 -17.94
CA LEU A 222 4.42 -5.52 -16.65
C LEU A 222 2.99 -5.62 -16.09
N GLY A 223 2.87 -5.66 -14.76
CA GLY A 223 1.57 -5.52 -14.12
C GLY A 223 1.04 -4.08 -14.26
N ASP A 224 -0.28 -3.94 -14.28
CA ASP A 224 -0.92 -2.64 -14.16
C ASP A 224 -1.13 -2.29 -12.67
N PRO A 225 -1.16 -0.99 -12.29
CA PRO A 225 -1.55 -0.59 -10.94
C PRO A 225 -2.87 -1.21 -10.47
N GLN A 226 -3.79 -1.49 -11.41
CA GLN A 226 -5.06 -2.16 -11.12
C GLN A 226 -4.87 -3.62 -10.70
N ASP A 227 -3.90 -4.36 -11.25
CA ASP A 227 -3.63 -5.74 -10.84
C ASP A 227 -3.30 -5.81 -9.33
N VAL A 228 -2.56 -4.80 -8.82
CA VAL A 228 -2.23 -4.67 -7.38
C VAL A 228 -3.46 -4.21 -6.57
N ALA A 229 -4.21 -3.23 -7.09
CA ALA A 229 -5.40 -2.72 -6.42
C ALA A 229 -6.48 -3.81 -6.26
N ASP A 230 -6.63 -4.72 -7.21
CA ASP A 230 -7.56 -5.84 -7.13
C ASP A 230 -7.18 -6.82 -6.01
N ALA A 231 -5.88 -7.11 -5.81
CA ALA A 231 -5.41 -7.90 -4.68
C ALA A 231 -5.68 -7.19 -3.33
N VAL A 232 -5.49 -5.88 -3.27
CA VAL A 232 -5.82 -5.06 -2.09
C VAL A 232 -7.33 -5.09 -1.81
N LEU A 233 -8.17 -4.91 -2.83
CA LEU A 233 -9.63 -4.99 -2.70
C LEU A 233 -10.08 -6.34 -2.15
N PHE A 234 -9.54 -7.43 -2.68
CA PHE A 234 -9.83 -8.78 -2.18
C PHE A 234 -9.48 -8.90 -0.70
N LEU A 235 -8.27 -8.48 -0.30
CA LEU A 235 -7.82 -8.54 1.10
C LEU A 235 -8.61 -7.60 2.02
N ALA A 236 -9.14 -6.50 1.51
CA ALA A 236 -9.99 -5.56 2.26
C ALA A 236 -11.41 -6.08 2.44
N SER A 237 -11.85 -7.05 1.64
CA SER A 237 -13.21 -7.60 1.62
C SER A 237 -13.46 -8.64 2.70
N ASP A 238 -14.72 -9.03 2.84
CA ASP A 238 -15.11 -10.13 3.73
C ASP A 238 -14.78 -11.51 3.15
N ALA A 239 -14.54 -11.61 1.83
CA ALA A 239 -14.06 -12.82 1.18
C ALA A 239 -12.68 -13.27 1.71
N ALA A 240 -11.86 -12.31 2.20
CA ALA A 240 -10.56 -12.58 2.81
C ALA A 240 -10.59 -12.65 4.35
N SER A 241 -11.76 -12.78 4.97
CA SER A 241 -11.91 -12.75 6.45
C SER A 241 -11.16 -13.86 7.20
N PHE A 242 -10.80 -14.95 6.51
CA PHE A 242 -10.02 -16.05 7.08
C PHE A 242 -8.56 -16.08 6.59
N ILE A 243 -8.09 -15.00 5.93
CA ILE A 243 -6.72 -14.86 5.42
C ILE A 243 -6.01 -13.82 6.30
N THR A 244 -4.98 -14.25 7.04
CA THR A 244 -4.15 -13.33 7.85
C THR A 244 -2.71 -13.82 7.94
N GLY A 245 -1.76 -12.90 8.03
CA GLY A 245 -0.32 -13.19 8.05
C GLY A 245 0.27 -13.61 6.70
N HIS A 246 -0.50 -13.50 5.62
CA HIS A 246 -0.12 -13.95 4.28
C HIS A 246 0.54 -12.84 3.46
N VAL A 247 1.36 -13.27 2.48
CA VAL A 247 1.96 -12.39 1.46
C VAL A 247 1.45 -12.87 0.10
N ILE A 248 0.68 -12.02 -0.58
CA ILE A 248 0.22 -12.31 -1.95
C ILE A 248 1.16 -11.62 -2.93
N THR A 249 1.83 -12.38 -3.77
CA THR A 249 2.61 -11.84 -4.88
C THR A 249 1.69 -11.44 -6.03
N VAL A 250 1.97 -10.28 -6.62
CA VAL A 250 1.29 -9.77 -7.84
C VAL A 250 2.41 -9.40 -8.82
N ASP A 251 2.97 -10.41 -9.45
CA ASP A 251 4.26 -10.31 -10.14
C ASP A 251 4.33 -11.01 -11.51
N GLY A 252 3.20 -11.56 -11.96
CA GLY A 252 3.13 -12.27 -13.24
C GLY A 252 3.96 -13.57 -13.29
N GLY A 253 4.30 -14.13 -12.13
CA GLY A 253 5.10 -15.36 -12.01
C GLY A 253 6.61 -15.11 -11.88
N LEU A 254 7.04 -13.86 -11.68
CA LEU A 254 8.48 -13.51 -11.60
C LEU A 254 9.21 -14.24 -10.45
N THR A 255 8.52 -14.60 -9.37
CA THR A 255 9.13 -15.22 -8.17
C THR A 255 8.90 -16.74 -8.05
N VAL A 256 8.40 -17.41 -9.05
CA VAL A 256 8.18 -18.87 -9.07
C VAL A 256 9.19 -19.60 -9.94
#